data_27033450ec4a81dca06817e3825cc552
#
_entry.id   27033450ec4a81dca06817e3825cc552
#
_cell.length_a   1.000
_cell.length_b   1.000
_cell.length_c   1.000
_cell.angle_alpha   90.00
_cell.angle_beta   90.00
_cell.angle_gamma   90.00
#
_symmetry.space_group_name_H-M   'P 1'
#
loop_
_entity.id
_entity.type
_entity.pdbx_description
1 polymer ?
#
loop_
_entity_poly.entity_id
_entity_poly.type
_entity_poly.pdbx_seq_one_letter_code
_entity_poly.pdbx_strand_id
1 'polypeptide(L)'
;VKEGDKDKVLSTIGIDVSSNWKRFPRYGFLSDFQNSKMNTMNKEVNVLLRHHITGLQFYDWQWQHHRMWKTDNNGTWQDFANREISVNVLRNYISKLHNVGAKCMFYNLCYGATGDLKDGEAFRVDYLDKDGVNGREWGMIWFDNDTLRQGSYNAYKKWPNIYLMNPSNENWIKYMTNSVNLVYKNLPFDGFHVDQVGKRTDWLFNADGKQQRDDREIYEGFAKFLKAMKAAQPEKYLVMNSVSNYGRRNIVGSESIEFAYNEMWEGERWYTSFRDAIKGNREESANPKLNTVFAAYMNYRRDNLDMDKVGGQIKPFNTPLVRFTDAVIFALGGAHIELSGDHMLYTEYFPDAGKKRENALENSLVTYYDFLTAYENYLRDGNVEKTVTMEIGGKNVKAWEPELGNIVSYSTQKDNKTMIQLLNFTNANRLTWRLSKLENGEEKDKSKVKEDVMNEPNLYTQEPVTLYDEGNVTRIWVATPDALGGAPQEVKF
;
A
#
# COMPACT_ATOMS: atom_id res chain seq x y z
N VAL A 1 -2.73 37.54 6.49
CA VAL A 1 -3.30 38.77 5.94
C VAL A 1 -4.02 39.49 7.06
N LYS A 2 -3.83 40.82 7.16
CA LYS A 2 -4.57 41.64 8.13
C LYS A 2 -5.89 42.11 7.53
N GLU A 3 -6.98 41.91 8.26
CA GLU A 3 -8.29 42.49 7.96
C GLU A 3 -8.64 43.41 9.16
N GLY A 4 -8.37 44.70 9.02
CA GLY A 4 -8.31 45.63 10.14
C GLY A 4 -7.16 45.32 11.10
N ASP A 5 -7.43 45.27 12.40
CA ASP A 5 -6.42 44.93 13.43
C ASP A 5 -6.31 43.43 13.71
N LYS A 6 -7.08 42.58 13.01
CA LYS A 6 -7.09 41.12 13.19
C LYS A 6 -6.34 40.39 12.09
N ASP A 7 -5.53 39.42 12.48
CA ASP A 7 -4.91 38.49 11.53
C ASP A 7 -5.97 37.49 11.00
N LYS A 8 -6.03 37.37 9.68
CA LYS A 8 -6.90 36.41 8.99
C LYS A 8 -6.03 35.31 8.38
N VAL A 9 -6.27 34.07 8.80
CA VAL A 9 -5.67 32.89 8.17
C VAL A 9 -6.38 32.62 6.86
N LEU A 10 -5.66 32.63 5.75
CA LEU A 10 -6.19 32.36 4.42
C LEU A 10 -6.00 30.91 4.00
N SER A 11 -4.91 30.28 4.41
CA SER A 11 -4.55 28.91 4.06
C SER A 11 -3.57 28.37 5.08
N THR A 12 -3.54 27.06 5.20
CA THR A 12 -2.58 26.31 6.03
C THR A 12 -1.99 25.16 5.22
N ILE A 13 -0.82 24.69 5.63
CA ILE A 13 -0.13 23.54 5.03
C ILE A 13 0.59 22.78 6.13
N GLY A 14 0.58 21.45 6.05
CA GLY A 14 1.44 20.60 6.88
C GLY A 14 2.89 20.73 6.42
N ILE A 15 3.84 20.66 7.36
CA ILE A 15 5.28 20.65 7.05
C ILE A 15 5.93 19.53 7.85
N ASP A 16 6.70 18.69 7.16
CA ASP A 16 7.61 17.73 7.75
C ASP A 16 9.06 18.16 7.54
N VAL A 17 9.83 18.20 8.62
CA VAL A 17 11.27 18.44 8.58
C VAL A 17 11.96 17.22 9.19
N SER A 18 12.31 16.26 8.37
CA SER A 18 12.93 15.01 8.80
C SER A 18 14.01 14.54 7.83
N SER A 19 15.13 14.07 8.38
CA SER A 19 16.16 13.33 7.63
C SER A 19 15.84 11.82 7.51
N ASN A 20 14.77 11.35 8.15
CA ASN A 20 14.42 9.93 8.24
C ASN A 20 13.00 9.67 7.70
N TRP A 21 12.90 9.52 6.38
CA TRP A 21 11.63 9.30 5.69
C TRP A 21 10.86 8.06 6.18
N LYS A 22 11.56 7.03 6.65
CA LYS A 22 10.99 5.76 7.10
C LYS A 22 10.31 5.82 8.47
N ARG A 23 10.58 6.88 9.24
CA ARG A 23 9.91 7.08 10.53
C ARG A 23 8.42 7.31 10.36
N PHE A 24 8.05 8.10 9.37
CA PHE A 24 6.65 8.40 9.02
C PHE A 24 6.46 8.27 7.50
N PRO A 25 6.50 7.03 6.96
CA PRO A 25 6.44 6.85 5.52
C PRO A 25 5.10 7.33 4.97
N ARG A 26 5.17 8.22 3.98
CA ARG A 26 4.06 8.58 3.09
C ARG A 26 4.47 8.06 1.72
N TYR A 27 3.85 6.96 1.33
CA TYR A 27 4.32 6.13 0.24
C TYR A 27 3.37 6.21 -0.95
N GLY A 28 3.91 6.54 -2.12
CA GLY A 28 3.21 6.57 -3.39
C GLY A 28 3.80 5.57 -4.38
N PHE A 29 3.34 5.61 -5.62
CA PHE A 29 3.81 4.70 -6.66
C PHE A 29 3.94 5.38 -8.03
N LEU A 30 4.75 4.76 -8.89
CA LEU A 30 4.81 5.02 -10.34
C LEU A 30 4.72 3.67 -11.05
N SER A 31 3.96 3.59 -12.14
CA SER A 31 3.72 2.34 -12.88
C SER A 31 3.82 2.48 -14.41
N ASP A 32 4.17 3.66 -14.91
CA ASP A 32 4.34 3.92 -16.34
C ASP A 32 5.68 4.61 -16.61
N PHE A 33 6.52 3.98 -17.43
CA PHE A 33 7.89 4.42 -17.70
C PHE A 33 8.21 4.55 -19.19
N GLN A 34 7.19 4.68 -20.03
CA GLN A 34 7.38 4.91 -21.46
C GLN A 34 7.93 6.32 -21.75
N ASN A 35 8.56 6.49 -22.92
CA ASN A 35 9.24 7.74 -23.29
C ASN A 35 8.32 8.99 -23.23
N SER A 36 7.04 8.84 -23.50
CA SER A 36 6.05 9.93 -23.42
C SER A 36 5.95 10.58 -22.04
N LYS A 37 6.31 9.87 -20.96
CA LYS A 37 6.32 10.39 -19.58
C LYS A 37 7.30 11.54 -19.38
N MET A 38 8.30 11.69 -20.22
CA MET A 38 9.19 12.87 -20.16
C MET A 38 8.43 14.21 -20.23
N ASN A 39 7.26 14.24 -20.89
CA ASN A 39 6.45 15.45 -21.06
C ASN A 39 5.62 15.81 -19.82
N THR A 40 5.24 14.82 -18.99
CA THR A 40 4.33 15.00 -17.84
C THR A 40 5.02 14.88 -16.48
N MET A 41 6.23 14.32 -16.46
CA MET A 41 6.99 13.96 -15.26
C MET A 41 7.08 15.09 -14.22
N ASN A 42 7.34 16.34 -14.64
CA ASN A 42 7.45 17.47 -13.71
C ASN A 42 6.11 17.73 -12.98
N LYS A 43 5.00 17.65 -13.73
CA LYS A 43 3.67 17.81 -13.15
C LYS A 43 3.37 16.69 -12.16
N GLU A 44 3.68 15.46 -12.53
CA GLU A 44 3.45 14.28 -11.69
C GLU A 44 4.25 14.34 -10.38
N VAL A 45 5.53 14.69 -10.45
CA VAL A 45 6.37 14.88 -9.26
C VAL A 45 5.82 16.00 -8.37
N ASN A 46 5.39 17.12 -8.93
CA ASN A 46 4.80 18.22 -8.16
C ASN A 46 3.50 17.81 -7.45
N VAL A 47 2.66 16.99 -8.08
CA VAL A 47 1.45 16.46 -7.44
C VAL A 47 1.83 15.59 -6.24
N LEU A 48 2.78 14.67 -6.41
CA LEU A 48 3.25 13.81 -5.30
C LEU A 48 3.82 14.64 -4.14
N LEU A 49 4.59 15.68 -4.44
CA LEU A 49 5.12 16.61 -3.43
C LEU A 49 4.03 17.37 -2.70
N ARG A 50 2.98 17.80 -3.41
CA ARG A 50 1.85 18.51 -2.79
C ARG A 50 1.11 17.64 -1.77
N HIS A 51 1.17 16.31 -1.94
CA HIS A 51 0.64 15.34 -0.99
C HIS A 51 1.71 14.80 -0.02
N HIS A 52 2.86 15.49 0.11
CA HIS A 52 3.93 15.12 1.03
C HIS A 52 4.47 13.70 0.89
N ILE A 53 4.41 13.12 -0.30
CA ILE A 53 4.95 11.78 -0.55
C ILE A 53 6.47 11.79 -0.39
N THR A 54 6.98 10.92 0.47
CA THR A 54 8.40 10.82 0.84
C THR A 54 9.10 9.61 0.27
N GLY A 55 8.37 8.65 -0.24
CA GLY A 55 8.90 7.45 -0.89
C GLY A 55 7.97 6.94 -1.98
N LEU A 56 8.53 6.29 -3.00
CA LEU A 56 7.75 5.78 -4.12
C LEU A 56 8.19 4.38 -4.50
N GLN A 57 7.20 3.55 -4.77
CA GLN A 57 7.34 2.26 -5.40
C GLN A 57 7.34 2.44 -6.93
N PHE A 58 8.38 1.96 -7.59
CA PHE A 58 8.45 1.86 -9.05
C PHE A 58 7.93 0.48 -9.43
N TYR A 59 6.66 0.41 -9.80
CA TYR A 59 5.95 -0.84 -10.04
C TYR A 59 6.11 -1.30 -11.49
N ASP A 60 6.37 -2.61 -11.71
CA ASP A 60 6.49 -3.25 -13.03
C ASP A 60 7.41 -2.52 -14.01
N TRP A 61 8.56 -2.05 -13.53
CA TRP A 61 9.60 -1.39 -14.32
C TRP A 61 10.59 -2.39 -14.96
N GLN A 62 10.68 -3.61 -14.40
CA GLN A 62 11.67 -4.62 -14.73
C GLN A 62 11.43 -5.27 -16.09
N TRP A 63 12.49 -5.82 -16.69
CA TRP A 63 12.35 -6.61 -17.91
C TRP A 63 11.65 -7.94 -17.67
N GLN A 64 12.21 -8.73 -16.77
CA GLN A 64 11.66 -10.02 -16.34
C GLN A 64 11.80 -10.12 -14.80
N HIS A 65 10.94 -10.87 -14.14
CA HIS A 65 10.99 -10.94 -12.68
C HIS A 65 12.31 -11.51 -12.13
N HIS A 66 12.92 -12.49 -12.80
CA HIS A 66 14.21 -13.06 -12.38
C HIS A 66 15.43 -12.34 -12.98
N ARG A 67 15.25 -11.62 -14.08
CA ARG A 67 16.30 -10.83 -14.76
C ARG A 67 15.83 -9.39 -14.90
N MET A 68 15.79 -8.67 -13.79
CA MET A 68 15.19 -7.34 -13.71
C MET A 68 15.84 -6.33 -14.65
N TRP A 69 17.18 -6.33 -14.74
CA TRP A 69 17.92 -5.47 -15.65
C TRP A 69 18.26 -6.21 -16.94
N LYS A 70 17.86 -5.66 -18.07
CA LYS A 70 18.22 -6.17 -19.38
C LYS A 70 19.62 -5.67 -19.76
N THR A 71 20.63 -6.56 -19.77
CA THR A 71 22.05 -6.18 -19.96
C THR A 71 22.38 -5.68 -21.36
N ASP A 72 21.69 -6.17 -22.36
CA ASP A 72 21.84 -5.83 -23.78
C ASP A 72 20.82 -4.79 -24.26
N ASN A 73 20.30 -3.95 -23.33
CA ASN A 73 19.33 -2.92 -23.70
C ASN A 73 19.97 -1.78 -24.50
N ASN A 74 19.20 -1.23 -25.44
CA ASN A 74 19.52 0.00 -26.18
C ASN A 74 18.89 1.24 -25.54
N GLY A 75 18.72 1.27 -24.20
CA GLY A 75 18.04 2.31 -23.45
C GLY A 75 16.56 2.07 -23.23
N THR A 76 16.00 1.00 -23.80
CA THR A 76 14.60 0.57 -23.62
C THR A 76 14.47 -0.94 -23.60
N TRP A 77 13.39 -1.44 -23.03
CA TRP A 77 12.92 -2.82 -23.19
C TRP A 77 11.39 -2.89 -23.15
N GLN A 78 10.84 -4.03 -23.55
CA GLN A 78 9.47 -4.39 -23.28
C GLN A 78 9.43 -5.22 -21.99
N ASP A 79 8.54 -4.89 -21.07
CA ASP A 79 8.31 -5.69 -19.88
C ASP A 79 7.50 -6.96 -20.20
N PHE A 80 7.18 -7.76 -19.17
CA PHE A 80 6.41 -9.00 -19.33
C PHE A 80 4.97 -8.78 -19.87
N ALA A 81 4.43 -7.57 -19.73
CA ALA A 81 3.10 -7.18 -20.26
C ALA A 81 3.21 -6.47 -21.62
N ASN A 82 4.39 -6.51 -22.26
CA ASN A 82 4.70 -5.86 -23.54
C ASN A 82 4.56 -4.33 -23.52
N ARG A 83 4.88 -3.70 -22.37
CA ARG A 83 4.90 -2.23 -22.22
C ARG A 83 6.32 -1.71 -22.38
N GLU A 84 6.47 -0.56 -23.03
CA GLU A 84 7.76 0.11 -23.17
C GLU A 84 8.25 0.62 -21.81
N ILE A 85 9.47 0.25 -21.45
CA ILE A 85 10.21 0.79 -20.32
C ILE A 85 11.42 1.53 -20.83
N SER A 86 11.55 2.82 -20.51
CA SER A 86 12.68 3.66 -20.89
C SER A 86 13.63 3.88 -19.71
N VAL A 87 14.88 3.50 -19.87
CA VAL A 87 15.95 3.74 -18.88
C VAL A 87 16.12 5.23 -18.60
N ASN A 88 15.98 6.05 -19.63
CA ASN A 88 16.05 7.50 -19.49
C ASN A 88 14.93 8.04 -18.61
N VAL A 89 13.69 7.57 -18.78
CA VAL A 89 12.55 7.93 -17.95
C VAL A 89 12.78 7.50 -16.50
N LEU A 90 13.19 6.26 -16.26
CA LEU A 90 13.53 5.76 -14.93
C LEU A 90 14.55 6.67 -14.23
N ARG A 91 15.69 6.95 -14.88
CA ARG A 91 16.74 7.81 -14.32
C ARG A 91 16.26 9.23 -14.04
N ASN A 92 15.44 9.81 -14.92
CA ASN A 92 14.91 11.16 -14.74
C ASN A 92 13.93 11.23 -13.57
N TYR A 93 13.02 10.25 -13.42
CA TYR A 93 12.15 10.18 -12.24
C TYR A 93 12.98 10.06 -10.96
N ILE A 94 13.92 9.13 -10.89
CA ILE A 94 14.77 8.96 -9.70
C ILE A 94 15.51 10.26 -9.38
N SER A 95 16.15 10.89 -10.36
CA SER A 95 16.88 12.14 -10.17
C SER A 95 15.99 13.28 -9.65
N LYS A 96 14.80 13.45 -10.24
CA LYS A 96 13.87 14.50 -9.80
C LYS A 96 13.36 14.26 -8.38
N LEU A 97 13.04 13.01 -8.05
CA LEU A 97 12.58 12.63 -6.72
C LEU A 97 13.69 12.80 -5.68
N HIS A 98 14.93 12.42 -6.00
CA HIS A 98 16.09 12.67 -5.14
C HIS A 98 16.32 14.17 -4.88
N ASN A 99 16.15 15.02 -5.90
CA ASN A 99 16.31 16.47 -5.75
C ASN A 99 15.33 17.10 -4.75
N VAL A 100 14.23 16.43 -4.46
CA VAL A 100 13.22 16.85 -3.47
C VAL A 100 13.24 16.00 -2.20
N GLY A 101 14.24 15.14 -2.04
CA GLY A 101 14.43 14.31 -0.85
C GLY A 101 13.62 13.02 -0.80
N ALA A 102 12.79 12.74 -1.79
CA ALA A 102 12.01 11.51 -1.84
C ALA A 102 12.88 10.29 -2.18
N LYS A 103 12.46 9.10 -1.72
CA LYS A 103 13.15 7.83 -1.91
C LYS A 103 12.48 6.97 -2.96
N CYS A 104 13.28 6.28 -3.75
CA CYS A 104 12.84 5.46 -4.87
C CYS A 104 13.11 3.99 -4.60
N MET A 105 12.04 3.20 -4.53
CA MET A 105 12.08 1.76 -4.27
C MET A 105 11.68 1.02 -5.55
N PHE A 106 12.55 0.17 -6.08
CA PHE A 106 12.12 -0.68 -7.19
C PHE A 106 11.28 -1.86 -6.69
N TYR A 107 10.29 -2.23 -7.47
CA TYR A 107 9.40 -3.37 -7.20
C TYR A 107 9.94 -4.65 -7.83
N ASN A 108 9.75 -5.78 -7.17
CA ASN A 108 9.75 -7.11 -7.78
C ASN A 108 9.20 -8.18 -6.83
N LEU A 109 8.75 -9.30 -7.38
CA LEU A 109 8.38 -10.49 -6.62
C LEU A 109 9.62 -11.18 -6.02
N CYS A 110 9.54 -11.63 -4.76
CA CYS A 110 10.62 -12.37 -4.11
C CYS A 110 10.89 -13.73 -4.79
N TYR A 111 9.91 -14.24 -5.51
CA TYR A 111 9.94 -15.60 -6.05
C TYR A 111 9.36 -15.72 -7.46
N GLY A 112 9.27 -14.62 -8.20
CA GLY A 112 8.77 -14.65 -9.57
C GLY A 112 9.88 -14.89 -10.59
N ALA A 113 9.63 -15.75 -11.58
CA ALA A 113 10.46 -15.91 -12.76
C ALA A 113 9.56 -15.91 -14.01
N THR A 114 9.78 -14.95 -14.91
CA THR A 114 8.98 -14.80 -16.14
C THR A 114 9.69 -15.48 -17.30
N GLY A 115 9.01 -16.40 -17.98
CA GLY A 115 9.51 -17.06 -19.20
C GLY A 115 8.95 -16.41 -20.47
N ASP A 116 9.53 -16.77 -21.62
CA ASP A 116 9.09 -16.30 -22.96
C ASP A 116 8.00 -17.22 -23.54
N LEU A 117 7.20 -17.88 -22.69
CA LEU A 117 6.09 -18.72 -23.14
C LEU A 117 5.04 -17.87 -23.86
N LYS A 118 4.67 -18.34 -25.04
CA LYS A 118 3.54 -17.77 -25.78
C LYS A 118 2.22 -18.22 -25.14
N ASP A 119 1.18 -17.43 -25.37
CA ASP A 119 -0.18 -17.79 -24.95
C ASP A 119 -0.54 -19.21 -25.39
N GLY A 120 -1.03 -20.00 -24.45
CA GLY A 120 -1.47 -21.37 -24.69
C GLY A 120 -0.37 -22.45 -24.67
N GLU A 121 0.89 -22.12 -24.48
CA GLU A 121 1.94 -23.14 -24.31
C GLU A 121 1.83 -23.79 -22.93
N ALA A 122 1.91 -25.13 -22.92
CA ALA A 122 1.88 -25.90 -21.70
C ALA A 122 3.13 -25.65 -20.87
N PHE A 123 2.92 -25.40 -19.59
CA PHE A 123 3.98 -25.23 -18.62
C PHE A 123 4.86 -26.49 -18.48
N ARG A 124 6.18 -26.33 -18.42
CA ARG A 124 7.14 -27.41 -18.15
C ARG A 124 8.10 -27.02 -17.03
N VAL A 125 8.45 -28.00 -16.19
CA VAL A 125 9.29 -27.81 -14.99
C VAL A 125 10.70 -27.35 -15.31
N ASP A 126 11.19 -27.69 -16.51
CA ASP A 126 12.55 -27.41 -17.01
C ASP A 126 12.63 -26.17 -17.92
N TYR A 127 11.52 -25.43 -18.05
CA TYR A 127 11.44 -24.33 -19.02
C TYR A 127 12.47 -23.21 -18.78
N LEU A 128 12.75 -22.89 -17.51
CA LEU A 128 13.64 -21.80 -17.15
C LEU A 128 15.13 -22.17 -17.12
N ASP A 129 15.50 -23.43 -17.33
CA ASP A 129 16.88 -23.91 -17.21
C ASP A 129 17.84 -23.21 -18.20
N LYS A 130 17.34 -22.84 -19.36
CA LYS A 130 18.11 -22.07 -20.36
C LYS A 130 18.56 -20.69 -19.87
N ASP A 131 17.87 -20.13 -18.88
CA ASP A 131 18.15 -18.82 -18.30
C ASP A 131 19.05 -18.92 -17.06
N GLY A 132 19.62 -20.10 -16.78
CA GLY A 132 20.44 -20.37 -15.60
C GLY A 132 19.63 -20.49 -14.31
N VAL A 133 18.32 -20.69 -14.43
CA VAL A 133 17.40 -20.90 -13.32
C VAL A 133 16.88 -22.32 -13.39
N ASN A 134 17.23 -23.14 -12.38
CA ASN A 134 16.72 -24.49 -12.30
C ASN A 134 15.29 -24.49 -11.73
N GLY A 135 14.30 -24.40 -12.61
CA GLY A 135 12.90 -24.31 -12.25
C GLY A 135 12.38 -25.53 -11.51
N ARG A 136 12.97 -26.70 -11.75
CA ARG A 136 12.62 -27.95 -11.08
C ARG A 136 13.11 -28.01 -9.64
N GLU A 137 14.39 -27.69 -9.41
CA GLU A 137 14.99 -27.82 -8.09
C GLU A 137 14.73 -26.60 -7.20
N TRP A 138 14.61 -25.40 -7.78
CA TRP A 138 14.45 -24.14 -7.04
C TRP A 138 12.99 -23.69 -6.96
N GLY A 139 12.11 -24.29 -7.77
CA GLY A 139 10.71 -23.89 -7.90
C GLY A 139 9.80 -24.45 -6.82
N MET A 140 8.60 -23.89 -6.76
CA MET A 140 7.46 -24.49 -6.07
C MET A 140 6.85 -25.54 -6.98
N ILE A 141 6.90 -26.80 -6.60
CA ILE A 141 6.45 -27.93 -7.42
C ILE A 141 5.18 -28.49 -6.82
N TRP A 142 4.19 -28.80 -7.64
CA TRP A 142 2.96 -29.50 -7.27
C TRP A 142 2.46 -30.44 -8.37
N PHE A 143 1.43 -31.20 -8.06
CA PHE A 143 0.73 -32.02 -9.05
C PHE A 143 -0.52 -31.31 -9.60
N ASP A 144 -0.70 -31.41 -10.89
CA ASP A 144 -1.90 -31.03 -11.61
C ASP A 144 -2.34 -32.21 -12.48
N ASN A 145 -3.47 -32.83 -12.15
CA ASN A 145 -3.98 -34.06 -12.82
C ASN A 145 -2.89 -35.11 -13.00
N ASP A 146 -2.25 -35.51 -11.90
CA ASP A 146 -1.15 -36.48 -11.85
C ASP A 146 0.11 -36.10 -12.64
N THR A 147 0.20 -34.85 -13.11
CA THR A 147 1.38 -34.35 -13.80
C THR A 147 2.15 -33.38 -12.85
N LEU A 148 3.45 -33.63 -12.75
CA LEU A 148 4.32 -32.78 -11.96
C LEU A 148 4.50 -31.42 -12.68
N ARG A 149 4.19 -30.32 -11.99
CA ARG A 149 4.27 -28.96 -12.51
C ARG A 149 4.96 -28.02 -11.53
N GLN A 150 5.57 -26.98 -12.05
CA GLN A 150 5.98 -25.83 -11.25
C GLN A 150 4.81 -24.88 -11.06
N GLY A 151 4.71 -24.24 -9.90
CA GLY A 151 3.71 -23.22 -9.63
C GLY A 151 3.84 -22.02 -10.52
N SER A 152 2.72 -21.47 -10.92
CA SER A 152 2.68 -20.23 -11.68
C SER A 152 1.54 -19.33 -11.23
N TYR A 153 1.71 -18.05 -11.51
CA TYR A 153 0.72 -17.01 -11.35
C TYR A 153 0.49 -16.32 -12.68
N ASN A 154 -0.76 -16.13 -13.05
CA ASN A 154 -1.15 -15.36 -14.23
C ASN A 154 -2.22 -14.36 -13.83
N ALA A 155 -1.83 -13.10 -13.73
CA ALA A 155 -2.74 -12.01 -13.39
C ALA A 155 -3.79 -11.77 -14.50
N TYR A 156 -3.36 -11.92 -15.75
CA TYR A 156 -4.20 -11.72 -16.94
C TYR A 156 -3.88 -12.79 -17.97
N LYS A 157 -4.90 -13.44 -18.51
CA LYS A 157 -4.76 -14.55 -19.48
C LYS A 157 -3.89 -14.23 -20.69
N LYS A 158 -3.79 -12.96 -21.07
CA LYS A 158 -2.99 -12.48 -22.22
C LYS A 158 -1.51 -12.26 -21.93
N TRP A 159 -1.08 -12.37 -20.66
CA TRP A 159 0.31 -12.15 -20.26
C TRP A 159 1.03 -13.47 -20.00
N PRO A 160 2.36 -13.50 -20.10
CA PRO A 160 3.14 -14.66 -19.74
C PRO A 160 2.92 -15.08 -18.29
N ASN A 161 3.03 -16.36 -18.03
CA ASN A 161 3.01 -16.88 -16.67
C ASN A 161 4.25 -16.42 -15.89
N ILE A 162 4.04 -16.08 -14.63
CA ILE A 162 5.11 -15.89 -13.66
C ILE A 162 5.26 -17.20 -12.91
N TYR A 163 6.40 -17.86 -13.07
CA TYR A 163 6.71 -19.12 -12.39
C TYR A 163 7.15 -18.82 -10.96
N LEU A 164 6.66 -19.63 -10.02
CA LEU A 164 6.92 -19.42 -8.60
C LEU A 164 8.11 -20.25 -8.15
N MET A 165 9.11 -19.55 -7.61
CA MET A 165 10.32 -20.13 -7.06
C MET A 165 10.19 -20.24 -5.54
N ASN A 166 10.88 -21.19 -4.91
CA ASN A 166 10.86 -21.32 -3.47
C ASN A 166 11.76 -20.25 -2.81
N PRO A 167 11.19 -19.29 -2.05
CA PRO A 167 11.96 -18.23 -1.42
C PRO A 167 12.89 -18.72 -0.30
N SER A 168 12.76 -19.99 0.15
CA SER A 168 13.70 -20.64 1.06
C SER A 168 14.90 -21.28 0.38
N ASN A 169 14.88 -21.44 -0.94
CA ASN A 169 15.95 -22.11 -1.68
C ASN A 169 17.18 -21.20 -1.77
N GLU A 170 18.32 -21.69 -1.27
CA GLU A 170 19.56 -20.90 -1.20
C GLU A 170 20.11 -20.50 -2.58
N ASN A 171 19.98 -21.37 -3.58
CA ASN A 171 20.43 -21.09 -4.94
C ASN A 171 19.56 -20.01 -5.58
N TRP A 172 18.23 -20.06 -5.37
CA TRP A 172 17.33 -19.01 -5.78
C TRP A 172 17.64 -17.66 -5.09
N ILE A 173 17.84 -17.68 -3.77
CA ILE A 173 18.21 -16.47 -3.01
C ILE A 173 19.51 -15.87 -3.57
N LYS A 174 20.55 -16.71 -3.81
CA LYS A 174 21.81 -16.28 -4.40
C LYS A 174 21.64 -15.69 -5.79
N TYR A 175 20.83 -16.33 -6.64
CA TYR A 175 20.52 -15.83 -7.98
C TYR A 175 19.85 -14.46 -7.92
N MET A 176 18.82 -14.30 -7.10
CA MET A 176 18.10 -13.04 -6.94
C MET A 176 18.97 -11.95 -6.31
N THR A 177 19.84 -12.28 -5.37
CA THR A 177 20.84 -11.34 -4.82
C THR A 177 21.72 -10.75 -5.93
N ASN A 178 22.20 -11.58 -6.84
CA ASN A 178 23.00 -11.11 -7.98
C ASN A 178 22.17 -10.22 -8.93
N SER A 179 20.91 -10.58 -9.18
CA SER A 179 20.01 -9.78 -10.02
C SER A 179 19.71 -8.41 -9.38
N VAL A 180 19.47 -8.36 -8.07
CA VAL A 180 19.30 -7.12 -7.29
C VAL A 180 20.55 -6.24 -7.32
N ASN A 181 21.73 -6.84 -7.12
CA ASN A 181 23.02 -6.12 -7.20
C ASN A 181 23.22 -5.48 -8.57
N LEU A 182 22.80 -6.17 -9.64
CA LEU A 182 22.87 -5.63 -11.00
C LEU A 182 21.92 -4.42 -11.17
N VAL A 183 20.75 -4.43 -10.57
CA VAL A 183 19.86 -3.27 -10.56
C VAL A 183 20.53 -2.06 -9.91
N TYR A 184 21.06 -2.20 -8.70
CA TYR A 184 21.73 -1.09 -7.99
C TYR A 184 22.98 -0.57 -8.70
N LYS A 185 23.69 -1.44 -9.43
CA LYS A 185 24.82 -1.04 -10.25
C LYS A 185 24.44 -0.11 -11.41
N ASN A 186 23.22 -0.26 -11.94
CA ASN A 186 22.78 0.43 -13.16
C ASN A 186 21.81 1.58 -12.92
N LEU A 187 21.02 1.52 -11.84
CA LEU A 187 20.02 2.52 -11.48
C LEU A 187 20.19 2.94 -10.02
N PRO A 188 20.14 4.24 -9.71
CA PRO A 188 20.39 4.76 -8.38
C PRO A 188 19.15 4.65 -7.45
N PHE A 189 18.50 3.49 -7.44
CA PHE A 189 17.42 3.22 -6.49
C PHE A 189 17.92 3.22 -5.05
N ASP A 190 17.09 3.69 -4.14
CA ASP A 190 17.37 3.72 -2.69
C ASP A 190 17.09 2.38 -2.02
N GLY A 191 16.21 1.57 -2.59
CA GLY A 191 15.82 0.31 -1.97
C GLY A 191 14.98 -0.59 -2.88
N PHE A 192 14.55 -1.70 -2.30
CA PHE A 192 13.78 -2.75 -2.94
C PHE A 192 12.42 -2.94 -2.23
N HIS A 193 11.34 -2.78 -2.97
CA HIS A 193 9.99 -3.18 -2.56
C HIS A 193 9.73 -4.60 -3.02
N VAL A 194 9.81 -5.52 -2.09
CA VAL A 194 9.60 -6.95 -2.31
C VAL A 194 8.12 -7.27 -2.28
N ASP A 195 7.65 -8.03 -3.25
CA ASP A 195 6.25 -8.47 -3.30
C ASP A 195 6.10 -9.99 -3.33
N GLN A 196 4.87 -10.46 -3.15
CA GLN A 196 4.47 -11.85 -3.14
C GLN A 196 2.99 -11.96 -3.54
N VAL A 197 2.51 -13.14 -3.93
CA VAL A 197 1.16 -13.36 -4.47
C VAL A 197 0.15 -13.95 -3.46
N GLY A 198 0.41 -13.81 -2.17
CA GLY A 198 -0.46 -14.32 -1.10
C GLY A 198 -0.31 -15.82 -0.85
N LYS A 199 -1.17 -16.34 0.02
CA LYS A 199 -1.17 -17.74 0.40
C LYS A 199 -1.55 -18.60 -0.81
N ARG A 200 -0.70 -19.56 -1.11
CA ARG A 200 -1.01 -20.63 -2.06
C ARG A 200 -1.65 -21.80 -1.31
N THR A 201 -2.64 -22.41 -1.91
CA THR A 201 -3.36 -23.57 -1.34
C THR A 201 -2.81 -24.89 -1.84
N ASP A 202 -1.85 -24.83 -2.76
CA ASP A 202 -1.32 -25.99 -3.45
C ASP A 202 -0.31 -26.71 -2.55
N TRP A 203 -0.32 -28.04 -2.62
CA TRP A 203 0.63 -28.88 -1.92
C TRP A 203 2.01 -28.80 -2.57
N LEU A 204 3.04 -28.53 -1.77
CA LEU A 204 4.41 -28.49 -2.25
C LEU A 204 5.04 -29.89 -2.26
N PHE A 205 5.84 -30.15 -3.29
CA PHE A 205 6.61 -31.37 -3.44
C PHE A 205 8.08 -31.07 -3.75
N ASN A 206 8.94 -32.06 -3.52
CA ASN A 206 10.31 -31.98 -4.02
C ASN A 206 10.35 -32.13 -5.56
N ALA A 207 11.53 -31.92 -6.16
CA ALA A 207 11.70 -31.85 -7.61
C ALA A 207 11.27 -33.12 -8.38
N ASP A 208 11.28 -34.29 -7.74
CA ASP A 208 10.85 -35.55 -8.33
C ASP A 208 9.40 -35.94 -7.99
N GLY A 209 8.72 -35.11 -7.21
CA GLY A 209 7.31 -35.27 -6.82
C GLY A 209 7.05 -36.39 -5.81
N LYS A 210 8.09 -37.03 -5.28
CA LYS A 210 7.91 -38.23 -4.41
C LYS A 210 7.67 -37.85 -2.95
N GLN A 211 8.12 -36.69 -2.53
CA GLN A 211 8.01 -36.26 -1.15
C GLN A 211 7.27 -34.94 -1.08
N GLN A 212 6.19 -34.89 -0.30
CA GLN A 212 5.52 -33.66 0.07
C GLN A 212 6.40 -32.83 1.01
N ARG A 213 6.46 -31.53 0.78
CA ARG A 213 7.19 -30.55 1.60
C ARG A 213 6.22 -29.75 2.47
N ASP A 214 6.74 -29.18 3.54
CA ASP A 214 5.98 -28.31 4.42
C ASP A 214 5.79 -26.94 3.75
N ASP A 215 4.55 -26.46 3.62
CA ASP A 215 4.21 -25.16 3.05
C ASP A 215 4.73 -23.98 3.88
N ARG A 216 5.10 -24.22 5.15
CA ARG A 216 5.78 -23.24 6.00
C ARG A 216 7.08 -22.74 5.40
N GLU A 217 7.74 -23.54 4.57
CA GLU A 217 8.97 -23.13 3.88
C GLU A 217 8.80 -21.84 3.07
N ILE A 218 7.60 -21.53 2.60
CA ILE A 218 7.34 -20.34 1.80
C ILE A 218 7.42 -19.09 2.65
N TYR A 219 6.63 -19.01 3.72
CA TYR A 219 6.62 -17.81 4.56
C TYR A 219 7.84 -17.69 5.48
N GLU A 220 8.46 -18.80 5.86
CA GLU A 220 9.76 -18.79 6.52
C GLU A 220 10.86 -18.31 5.57
N GLY A 221 10.74 -18.65 4.29
CA GLY A 221 11.61 -18.18 3.22
C GLY A 221 11.61 -16.67 3.04
N PHE A 222 10.52 -15.98 3.34
CA PHE A 222 10.47 -14.52 3.26
C PHE A 222 11.51 -13.87 4.19
N ALA A 223 11.62 -14.37 5.43
CA ALA A 223 12.65 -13.86 6.36
C ALA A 223 14.07 -14.16 5.87
N LYS A 224 14.31 -15.36 5.35
CA LYS A 224 15.62 -15.74 4.78
C LYS A 224 15.99 -14.86 3.59
N PHE A 225 15.04 -14.65 2.68
CA PHE A 225 15.22 -13.80 1.50
C PHE A 225 15.55 -12.35 1.92
N LEU A 226 14.76 -11.74 2.80
CA LEU A 226 14.95 -10.36 3.25
C LEU A 226 16.32 -10.17 3.94
N LYS A 227 16.71 -11.10 4.83
CA LYS A 227 18.02 -11.08 5.49
C LYS A 227 19.16 -11.17 4.48
N ALA A 228 19.04 -12.01 3.46
CA ALA A 228 20.06 -12.12 2.40
C ALA A 228 20.17 -10.84 1.58
N MET A 229 19.04 -10.22 1.20
CA MET A 229 19.04 -8.94 0.48
C MET A 229 19.68 -7.83 1.33
N LYS A 230 19.33 -7.75 2.61
CA LYS A 230 19.88 -6.76 3.54
C LYS A 230 21.39 -6.96 3.78
N ALA A 231 21.83 -8.21 3.91
CA ALA A 231 23.25 -8.54 4.07
C ALA A 231 24.07 -8.17 2.83
N ALA A 232 23.52 -8.37 1.63
CA ALA A 232 24.19 -8.01 0.38
C ALA A 232 24.26 -6.50 0.14
N GLN A 233 23.28 -5.74 0.63
CA GLN A 233 23.14 -4.29 0.44
C GLN A 233 22.70 -3.60 1.74
N PRO A 234 23.56 -3.51 2.78
CA PRO A 234 23.18 -3.01 4.11
C PRO A 234 22.59 -1.60 4.13
N GLU A 235 23.09 -0.74 3.23
CA GLU A 235 22.67 0.67 3.14
C GLU A 235 21.35 0.87 2.37
N LYS A 236 20.86 -0.18 1.69
CA LYS A 236 19.63 -0.08 0.91
C LYS A 236 18.40 -0.39 1.76
N TYR A 237 17.32 0.32 1.48
CA TYR A 237 16.05 0.11 2.14
C TYR A 237 15.34 -1.15 1.63
N LEU A 238 14.59 -1.80 2.51
CA LEU A 238 13.73 -2.93 2.15
C LEU A 238 12.31 -2.70 2.69
N VAL A 239 11.34 -3.05 1.88
CA VAL A 239 9.93 -3.17 2.24
C VAL A 239 9.45 -4.48 1.66
N MET A 240 8.56 -5.20 2.34
CA MET A 240 7.93 -6.39 1.78
C MET A 240 6.44 -6.39 2.06
N ASN A 241 5.67 -6.74 1.02
CA ASN A 241 4.23 -6.86 1.09
C ASN A 241 3.80 -8.09 1.90
N SER A 242 2.88 -7.89 2.84
CA SER A 242 2.15 -8.95 3.54
C SER A 242 0.75 -9.04 2.94
N VAL A 243 0.60 -9.76 1.83
CA VAL A 243 -0.68 -9.94 1.14
C VAL A 243 -1.65 -10.68 2.05
N SER A 244 -2.78 -10.07 2.39
CA SER A 244 -3.75 -10.63 3.37
C SER A 244 -3.09 -11.15 4.65
N ASN A 245 -2.10 -10.44 5.15
CA ASN A 245 -1.28 -10.81 6.31
C ASN A 245 -0.49 -12.14 6.17
N TYR A 246 -0.42 -12.73 4.96
CA TYR A 246 0.35 -13.95 4.74
C TYR A 246 1.85 -13.71 4.95
N GLY A 247 2.45 -14.49 5.81
CA GLY A 247 3.87 -14.39 6.15
C GLY A 247 4.24 -13.15 7.00
N ARG A 248 3.26 -12.35 7.47
CA ARG A 248 3.49 -11.11 8.23
C ARG A 248 4.51 -11.29 9.35
N ARG A 249 4.31 -12.30 10.21
CA ARG A 249 5.21 -12.58 11.34
C ARG A 249 6.68 -12.79 10.92
N ASN A 250 6.89 -13.48 9.80
CA ASN A 250 8.23 -13.75 9.29
C ASN A 250 8.83 -12.51 8.62
N ILE A 251 8.00 -11.71 7.96
CA ILE A 251 8.41 -10.45 7.30
C ILE A 251 8.82 -9.42 8.35
N VAL A 252 7.93 -9.08 9.29
CA VAL A 252 8.24 -8.08 10.32
C VAL A 252 9.29 -8.57 11.31
N GLY A 253 9.25 -9.85 11.70
CA GLY A 253 10.25 -10.48 12.59
C GLY A 253 11.61 -10.72 11.92
N SER A 254 11.77 -10.47 10.62
CA SER A 254 13.08 -10.49 9.97
C SER A 254 13.97 -9.32 10.41
N GLU A 255 13.38 -8.25 10.94
CA GLU A 255 14.02 -6.97 11.31
C GLU A 255 14.80 -6.32 10.14
N SER A 256 14.44 -6.67 8.90
CA SER A 256 15.14 -6.20 7.70
C SER A 256 14.36 -5.13 6.94
N ILE A 257 13.08 -4.91 7.29
CA ILE A 257 12.20 -3.96 6.61
C ILE A 257 12.16 -2.60 7.32
N GLU A 258 11.92 -1.55 6.57
CA GLU A 258 11.89 -0.17 7.10
C GLU A 258 10.54 0.19 7.71
N PHE A 259 9.46 -0.35 7.17
CA PHE A 259 8.08 -0.25 7.66
C PHE A 259 7.27 -1.45 7.18
N ALA A 260 6.19 -1.77 7.87
CA ALA A 260 5.27 -2.83 7.44
C ALA A 260 4.43 -2.34 6.27
N TYR A 261 4.22 -3.21 5.30
CA TYR A 261 3.34 -2.98 4.15
C TYR A 261 2.33 -4.11 4.06
N ASN A 262 1.04 -3.77 4.11
CA ASN A 262 -0.05 -4.74 4.09
C ASN A 262 -0.99 -4.45 2.92
N GLU A 263 -1.07 -5.38 2.00
CA GLU A 263 -2.08 -5.37 0.95
C GLU A 263 -3.35 -6.02 1.47
N MET A 264 -4.41 -5.21 1.54
CA MET A 264 -5.67 -5.58 2.17
C MET A 264 -6.64 -6.11 1.13
N TRP A 265 -7.04 -7.37 1.26
CA TRP A 265 -7.98 -8.02 0.36
C TRP A 265 -9.33 -8.28 1.02
N GLU A 266 -10.08 -9.20 0.47
CA GLU A 266 -11.49 -9.43 0.83
C GLU A 266 -11.70 -9.88 2.27
N GLY A 267 -10.75 -10.66 2.83
CA GLY A 267 -10.76 -11.08 4.24
C GLY A 267 -10.61 -9.91 5.22
N GLU A 268 -9.93 -8.85 4.80
CA GLU A 268 -9.60 -7.66 5.60
C GLU A 268 -10.43 -6.43 5.21
N ARG A 269 -11.65 -6.59 4.69
CA ARG A 269 -12.49 -5.50 4.20
C ARG A 269 -13.09 -4.59 5.27
N TRP A 270 -13.00 -4.97 6.55
CA TRP A 270 -13.56 -4.23 7.67
C TRP A 270 -12.63 -3.09 8.11
N TYR A 271 -13.19 -1.99 8.60
CA TYR A 271 -12.39 -0.91 9.18
C TYR A 271 -11.57 -1.36 10.38
N THR A 272 -12.06 -2.33 11.16
CA THR A 272 -11.31 -2.96 12.27
C THR A 272 -10.03 -3.65 11.82
N SER A 273 -10.00 -4.19 10.60
CA SER A 273 -8.84 -4.91 10.07
C SER A 273 -7.58 -4.03 9.96
N PHE A 274 -7.74 -2.72 9.77
CA PHE A 274 -6.59 -1.80 9.77
C PHE A 274 -5.93 -1.73 11.16
N ARG A 275 -6.73 -1.62 12.24
CA ARG A 275 -6.20 -1.64 13.60
C ARG A 275 -5.49 -2.96 13.92
N ASP A 276 -6.13 -4.07 13.56
CA ASP A 276 -5.60 -5.41 13.83
C ASP A 276 -4.27 -5.64 13.11
N ALA A 277 -4.13 -5.15 11.88
CA ALA A 277 -2.87 -5.22 11.13
C ALA A 277 -1.78 -4.35 11.77
N ILE A 278 -2.07 -3.09 12.14
CA ILE A 278 -1.10 -2.20 12.82
C ILE A 278 -0.61 -2.83 14.12
N LYS A 279 -1.56 -3.32 14.94
CA LYS A 279 -1.25 -3.97 16.22
C LYS A 279 -0.38 -5.21 16.01
N GLY A 280 -0.79 -6.12 15.11
CA GLY A 280 -0.04 -7.32 14.83
C GLY A 280 1.37 -7.04 14.27
N ASN A 281 1.54 -6.04 13.40
CA ASN A 281 2.85 -5.64 12.91
C ASN A 281 3.78 -5.19 14.04
N ARG A 282 3.27 -4.42 15.00
CA ARG A 282 4.06 -3.92 16.15
C ARG A 282 4.37 -5.02 17.16
N GLU A 283 3.42 -5.91 17.43
CA GLU A 283 3.60 -7.03 18.38
C GLU A 283 4.56 -8.09 17.85
N GLU A 284 4.65 -8.26 16.55
CA GLU A 284 5.51 -9.26 15.90
C GLU A 284 6.89 -8.73 15.50
N SER A 285 7.13 -7.42 15.66
CA SER A 285 8.43 -6.76 15.43
C SER A 285 9.13 -6.42 16.74
N ALA A 286 10.45 -6.39 16.73
CA ALA A 286 11.23 -5.82 17.84
C ALA A 286 11.09 -4.29 17.94
N ASN A 287 10.59 -3.63 16.86
CA ASN A 287 10.33 -2.21 16.85
C ASN A 287 8.85 -1.90 17.18
N PRO A 288 8.52 -1.49 18.43
CA PRO A 288 7.14 -1.18 18.82
C PRO A 288 6.58 0.08 18.13
N LYS A 289 7.43 0.85 17.44
CA LYS A 289 7.07 2.03 16.66
C LYS A 289 7.02 1.74 15.15
N LEU A 290 7.02 0.47 14.75
CA LEU A 290 6.95 0.11 13.34
C LEU A 290 5.69 0.70 12.72
N ASN A 291 5.88 1.53 11.69
CA ASN A 291 4.78 2.12 10.96
C ASN A 291 4.22 1.13 9.92
N THR A 292 2.94 1.31 9.60
CA THR A 292 2.24 0.48 8.61
C THR A 292 1.74 1.36 7.46
N VAL A 293 2.00 0.91 6.24
CA VAL A 293 1.43 1.43 5.00
C VAL A 293 0.46 0.39 4.45
N PHE A 294 -0.74 0.81 4.11
CA PHE A 294 -1.78 -0.06 3.56
C PHE A 294 -1.92 0.13 2.06
N ALA A 295 -1.99 -0.96 1.32
CA ALA A 295 -2.56 -0.99 -0.02
C ALA A 295 -4.02 -1.45 0.09
N ALA A 296 -4.93 -0.49 0.16
CA ALA A 296 -6.37 -0.72 0.21
C ALA A 296 -7.01 -0.15 -1.06
N TYR A 297 -7.34 -1.03 -2.00
CA TYR A 297 -7.82 -0.64 -3.33
C TYR A 297 -9.24 -0.08 -3.26
N MET A 298 -9.34 1.24 -3.36
CA MET A 298 -10.58 1.99 -3.22
C MET A 298 -11.48 1.89 -4.45
N ASN A 299 -12.79 1.71 -4.22
CA ASN A 299 -13.78 1.56 -5.30
C ASN A 299 -13.52 0.40 -6.26
N TYR A 300 -12.91 -0.68 -5.81
CA TYR A 300 -12.55 -1.87 -6.59
C TYR A 300 -13.76 -2.47 -7.35
N ARG A 301 -14.97 -2.35 -6.78
CA ARG A 301 -16.20 -2.88 -7.36
C ARG A 301 -17.15 -1.82 -7.93
N ARG A 302 -16.71 -0.57 -8.01
CA ARG A 302 -17.55 0.50 -8.56
C ARG A 302 -17.73 0.40 -10.07
N ASP A 303 -16.67 0.00 -10.76
CA ASP A 303 -16.73 -0.30 -12.19
C ASP A 303 -16.97 -1.78 -12.37
N ASN A 304 -17.90 -2.15 -13.21
CA ASN A 304 -18.05 -3.55 -13.60
C ASN A 304 -16.70 -4.08 -14.07
N LEU A 305 -16.29 -5.22 -13.55
CA LEU A 305 -15.00 -5.88 -13.78
C LEU A 305 -14.69 -6.24 -15.24
N ASP A 306 -15.56 -5.90 -16.19
CA ASP A 306 -15.29 -5.96 -17.62
C ASP A 306 -14.47 -4.72 -18.06
N MET A 307 -13.31 -4.51 -17.45
CA MET A 307 -12.33 -3.55 -17.97
C MET A 307 -11.92 -3.85 -19.43
N ASP A 308 -12.05 -5.09 -19.84
CA ASP A 308 -11.83 -5.53 -21.23
C ASP A 308 -12.96 -5.16 -22.18
N LYS A 309 -14.08 -4.64 -21.70
CA LYS A 309 -15.18 -4.20 -22.55
C LYS A 309 -15.13 -2.68 -22.72
N VAL A 310 -14.37 -2.29 -23.71
CA VAL A 310 -14.37 -0.97 -24.31
C VAL A 310 -15.80 -0.45 -24.46
N GLY A 311 -16.11 0.67 -23.79
CA GLY A 311 -17.39 1.36 -23.88
C GLY A 311 -18.07 1.67 -22.55
N GLY A 312 -17.63 1.09 -21.43
CA GLY A 312 -18.03 1.51 -20.10
C GLY A 312 -17.22 2.74 -19.68
N GLN A 313 -17.87 3.84 -19.37
CA GLN A 313 -17.19 4.98 -18.76
C GLN A 313 -16.65 4.53 -17.40
N ILE A 314 -15.35 4.71 -17.17
CA ILE A 314 -14.75 4.52 -15.84
C ILE A 314 -15.40 5.55 -14.92
N LYS A 315 -16.18 5.09 -13.95
CA LYS A 315 -16.82 5.95 -12.95
C LYS A 315 -15.77 6.63 -12.08
N PRO A 316 -15.95 7.90 -11.69
CA PRO A 316 -15.06 8.57 -10.75
C PRO A 316 -15.06 7.85 -9.39
N PHE A 317 -14.02 8.11 -8.57
CA PHE A 317 -14.03 7.66 -7.20
C PHE A 317 -15.24 8.18 -6.43
N ASN A 318 -15.74 7.39 -5.48
CA ASN A 318 -16.67 7.90 -4.47
C ASN A 318 -15.86 8.69 -3.42
N THR A 319 -15.86 10.00 -3.52
CA THR A 319 -15.11 10.90 -2.63
C THR A 319 -15.38 10.63 -1.14
N PRO A 320 -16.64 10.46 -0.67
CA PRO A 320 -16.90 10.12 0.74
C PRO A 320 -16.23 8.82 1.18
N LEU A 321 -16.21 7.79 0.34
CA LEU A 321 -15.58 6.51 0.69
C LEU A 321 -14.06 6.66 0.85
N VAL A 322 -13.39 7.37 -0.06
CA VAL A 322 -11.94 7.59 0.01
C VAL A 322 -11.60 8.39 1.26
N ARG A 323 -12.22 9.56 1.45
CA ARG A 323 -12.02 10.42 2.63
C ARG A 323 -12.25 9.67 3.93
N PHE A 324 -13.33 8.89 4.01
CA PHE A 324 -13.68 8.16 5.22
C PHE A 324 -12.65 7.06 5.53
N THR A 325 -12.20 6.34 4.50
CA THR A 325 -11.20 5.29 4.67
C THR A 325 -9.85 5.88 5.09
N ASP A 326 -9.42 6.98 4.47
CA ASP A 326 -8.20 7.68 4.87
C ASP A 326 -8.30 8.24 6.30
N ALA A 327 -9.45 8.82 6.67
CA ALA A 327 -9.70 9.27 8.03
C ALA A 327 -9.49 8.14 9.05
N VAL A 328 -10.02 6.95 8.76
CA VAL A 328 -9.86 5.77 9.64
C VAL A 328 -8.40 5.30 9.66
N ILE A 329 -7.75 5.14 8.51
CA ILE A 329 -6.35 4.70 8.43
C ILE A 329 -5.44 5.68 9.20
N PHE A 330 -5.61 6.99 9.00
CA PHE A 330 -4.77 8.01 9.62
C PHE A 330 -5.04 8.12 11.13
N ALA A 331 -6.29 8.06 11.56
CA ALA A 331 -6.66 8.05 12.98
C ALA A 331 -6.05 6.86 13.73
N LEU A 332 -5.98 5.70 13.10
CA LEU A 332 -5.36 4.49 13.65
C LEU A 332 -3.82 4.52 13.61
N GLY A 333 -3.22 5.52 12.96
CA GLY A 333 -1.77 5.68 12.84
C GLY A 333 -1.15 4.90 11.69
N GLY A 334 -1.92 4.58 10.65
CA GLY A 334 -1.44 4.04 9.38
C GLY A 334 -1.15 5.11 8.35
N ALA A 335 -0.66 4.68 7.18
CA ALA A 335 -0.63 5.45 5.94
C ALA A 335 -1.21 4.61 4.81
N HIS A 336 -1.63 5.25 3.74
CA HIS A 336 -2.25 4.61 2.60
C HIS A 336 -1.38 4.82 1.36
N ILE A 337 -1.02 3.75 0.63
CA ILE A 337 -0.43 3.88 -0.69
C ILE A 337 -1.56 3.90 -1.73
N GLU A 338 -1.87 5.06 -2.23
CA GLU A 338 -2.97 5.27 -3.17
C GLU A 338 -2.60 6.19 -4.32
N LEU A 339 -1.60 7.05 -4.14
CA LEU A 339 -1.30 8.15 -5.05
C LEU A 339 -0.18 7.84 -6.01
N SER A 340 -0.44 8.03 -7.30
CA SER A 340 0.53 8.32 -8.34
C SER A 340 0.44 9.80 -8.73
N GLY A 341 1.33 10.25 -9.62
CA GLY A 341 1.36 11.65 -10.04
C GLY A 341 0.14 12.08 -10.87
N ASP A 342 -0.46 11.18 -11.62
CA ASP A 342 -1.54 11.48 -12.56
C ASP A 342 -2.82 10.67 -12.32
N HIS A 343 -2.77 9.64 -11.47
CA HIS A 343 -3.90 8.78 -11.16
C HIS A 343 -3.83 8.25 -9.72
N MET A 344 -4.81 7.45 -9.33
CA MET A 344 -4.93 6.86 -8.01
C MET A 344 -5.30 5.39 -8.12
N LEU A 345 -4.85 4.56 -7.17
CA LEU A 345 -5.14 3.13 -7.15
C LEU A 345 -6.62 2.85 -6.86
N TYR A 346 -7.24 2.02 -7.70
CA TYR A 346 -8.53 1.42 -7.41
C TYR A 346 -8.53 -0.11 -7.55
N THR A 347 -7.49 -0.64 -8.15
CA THR A 347 -7.17 -2.07 -8.27
C THR A 347 -5.65 -2.21 -8.23
N GLU A 348 -5.10 -3.34 -8.64
CA GLU A 348 -3.66 -3.58 -8.70
C GLU A 348 -2.95 -2.50 -9.55
N TYR A 349 -1.64 -2.40 -9.40
CA TYR A 349 -0.79 -1.30 -9.88
C TYR A 349 -0.57 -1.21 -11.40
N PHE A 350 -1.42 -1.75 -12.22
CA PHE A 350 -1.24 -1.67 -13.68
C PHE A 350 -1.51 -0.25 -14.19
N PRO A 351 -0.75 0.26 -15.17
CA PRO A 351 -0.85 1.63 -15.64
C PRO A 351 -2.24 2.03 -16.13
N ASP A 352 -2.95 1.09 -16.75
CA ASP A 352 -4.31 1.27 -17.27
C ASP A 352 -5.40 1.00 -16.21
N ALA A 353 -5.02 0.57 -15.02
CA ALA A 353 -5.92 0.31 -13.91
C ALA A 353 -6.09 1.51 -12.96
N GLY A 354 -5.38 2.61 -13.18
CA GLY A 354 -5.50 3.82 -12.39
C GLY A 354 -6.68 4.69 -12.82
N LYS A 355 -7.34 5.31 -11.83
CA LYS A 355 -8.38 6.32 -12.07
C LYS A 355 -7.86 7.72 -11.83
N LYS A 356 -8.30 8.66 -12.64
CA LYS A 356 -8.04 10.08 -12.38
C LYS A 356 -8.86 10.56 -11.20
N ARG A 357 -8.29 11.45 -10.42
CA ARG A 357 -8.96 12.15 -9.34
C ARG A 357 -9.78 13.31 -9.90
N GLU A 358 -11.01 13.45 -9.45
CA GLU A 358 -11.79 14.66 -9.67
C GLU A 358 -11.36 15.76 -8.68
N ASN A 359 -11.62 17.01 -9.02
CA ASN A 359 -11.18 18.17 -8.22
C ASN A 359 -11.65 18.11 -6.76
N ALA A 360 -12.86 17.61 -6.50
CA ALA A 360 -13.38 17.47 -5.14
C ALA A 360 -12.54 16.49 -4.31
N LEU A 361 -12.19 15.34 -4.89
CA LEU A 361 -11.35 14.36 -4.22
C LEU A 361 -9.91 14.87 -4.08
N GLU A 362 -9.34 15.47 -5.13
CA GLU A 362 -7.98 16.04 -5.09
C GLU A 362 -7.84 17.06 -3.97
N ASN A 363 -8.79 18.00 -3.84
CA ASN A 363 -8.78 19.00 -2.78
C ASN A 363 -8.88 18.37 -1.39
N SER A 364 -9.69 17.33 -1.23
CA SER A 364 -9.81 16.61 0.04
C SER A 364 -8.53 15.89 0.39
N LEU A 365 -7.91 15.20 -0.56
CA LEU A 365 -6.65 14.48 -0.33
C LEU A 365 -5.51 15.43 0.08
N VAL A 366 -5.42 16.58 -0.56
CA VAL A 366 -4.44 17.62 -0.19
C VAL A 366 -4.57 17.98 1.30
N THR A 367 -5.77 18.25 1.80
CA THR A 367 -5.97 18.64 3.20
C THR A 367 -5.77 17.46 4.16
N TYR A 368 -6.12 16.25 3.75
CA TYR A 368 -5.92 15.03 4.53
C TYR A 368 -4.43 14.68 4.68
N TYR A 369 -3.65 14.83 3.62
CA TYR A 369 -2.20 14.62 3.69
C TYR A 369 -1.47 15.75 4.41
N ASP A 370 -1.95 17.00 4.33
CA ASP A 370 -1.49 18.10 5.18
C ASP A 370 -1.72 17.77 6.67
N PHE A 371 -2.91 17.26 7.01
CA PHE A 371 -3.25 16.83 8.36
C PHE A 371 -2.37 15.67 8.83
N LEU A 372 -2.24 14.61 8.03
CA LEU A 372 -1.39 13.47 8.35
C LEU A 372 0.04 13.93 8.66
N THR A 373 0.58 14.80 7.81
CA THR A 373 1.95 15.33 7.95
C THR A 373 2.11 16.18 9.21
N ALA A 374 1.16 17.07 9.50
CA ALA A 374 1.23 17.95 10.66
C ALA A 374 1.13 17.21 12.00
N TYR A 375 0.40 16.08 12.02
CA TYR A 375 0.10 15.35 13.27
C TYR A 375 0.72 13.96 13.38
N GLU A 376 1.60 13.55 12.48
CA GLU A 376 2.17 12.20 12.47
C GLU A 376 2.88 11.80 13.76
N ASN A 377 3.48 12.75 14.50
CA ASN A 377 4.06 12.49 15.82
C ASN A 377 3.00 12.10 16.87
N TYR A 378 1.76 12.55 16.71
CA TYR A 378 0.63 12.23 17.60
C TYR A 378 -0.20 11.05 17.09
N LEU A 379 -0.09 10.70 15.81
CA LEU A 379 -0.85 9.62 15.20
C LEU A 379 -0.04 8.32 15.14
N ARG A 380 1.29 8.41 14.86
CA ARG A 380 2.07 7.28 14.33
C ARG A 380 3.38 6.98 15.06
N ASP A 381 3.72 7.63 16.17
CA ASP A 381 5.03 7.51 16.82
C ASP A 381 5.03 6.56 18.04
N GLY A 382 4.41 5.42 17.89
CA GLY A 382 4.35 4.41 18.96
C GLY A 382 3.41 4.80 20.10
N ASN A 383 2.36 5.55 19.78
CA ASN A 383 1.32 5.93 20.73
C ASN A 383 0.62 4.68 21.30
N VAL A 384 0.30 4.73 22.58
CA VAL A 384 -0.40 3.65 23.29
C VAL A 384 -1.89 3.95 23.33
N GLU A 385 -2.72 2.97 23.03
CA GLU A 385 -4.17 3.11 23.13
C GLU A 385 -4.58 3.45 24.57
N LYS A 386 -5.50 4.41 24.69
CA LYS A 386 -6.06 4.85 25.96
C LYS A 386 -7.59 5.02 25.77
N THR A 387 -8.37 4.41 26.67
CA THR A 387 -9.81 4.68 26.68
C THR A 387 -10.10 6.03 27.30
N VAL A 388 -10.93 6.84 26.64
CA VAL A 388 -11.40 8.13 27.12
C VAL A 388 -12.93 8.11 27.14
N THR A 389 -13.54 8.55 28.24
CA THR A 389 -14.99 8.71 28.36
C THR A 389 -15.40 10.12 27.95
N MET A 390 -16.35 10.24 27.04
CA MET A 390 -16.83 11.53 26.56
C MET A 390 -18.28 11.46 26.08
N GLU A 391 -18.92 12.63 26.03
CA GLU A 391 -20.28 12.82 25.51
C GLU A 391 -20.28 13.92 24.43
N ILE A 392 -21.20 13.78 23.49
CA ILE A 392 -21.52 14.83 22.49
C ILE A 392 -23.04 15.04 22.57
N GLY A 393 -23.48 16.28 22.88
CA GLY A 393 -24.90 16.59 23.05
C GLY A 393 -25.58 15.75 24.13
N GLY A 394 -24.86 15.39 25.21
CA GLY A 394 -25.36 14.55 26.30
C GLY A 394 -25.51 13.06 25.96
N LYS A 395 -24.96 12.62 24.85
CA LYS A 395 -24.92 11.21 24.44
C LYS A 395 -23.50 10.68 24.52
N ASN A 396 -23.32 9.51 25.14
CA ASN A 396 -22.01 8.85 25.23
C ASN A 396 -21.42 8.57 23.85
N VAL A 397 -20.17 8.97 23.64
CA VAL A 397 -19.39 8.57 22.49
C VAL A 397 -18.82 7.18 22.73
N LYS A 398 -19.06 6.28 21.80
CA LYS A 398 -18.49 4.93 21.89
C LYS A 398 -16.99 4.94 21.61
N ALA A 399 -16.24 4.23 22.42
CA ALA A 399 -14.86 3.90 22.09
C ALA A 399 -14.83 2.95 20.88
N TRP A 400 -13.72 2.99 20.12
CA TRP A 400 -13.50 2.01 19.05
C TRP A 400 -13.83 0.58 19.58
N GLU A 401 -14.70 -0.18 18.88
CA GLU A 401 -14.85 -0.37 17.44
C GLU A 401 -15.94 0.48 16.78
N PRO A 402 -15.90 0.62 15.42
CA PRO A 402 -16.85 1.41 14.68
C PRO A 402 -18.28 0.81 14.74
N GLU A 403 -19.28 1.70 14.76
CA GLU A 403 -20.67 1.32 14.79
C GLU A 403 -21.52 2.30 13.96
N LEU A 404 -22.40 1.76 13.10
CA LEU A 404 -23.28 2.59 12.27
C LEU A 404 -24.20 3.47 13.12
N GLY A 405 -24.43 4.69 12.64
CA GLY A 405 -25.30 5.65 13.29
C GLY A 405 -24.67 6.40 14.48
N ASN A 406 -23.38 6.15 14.77
CA ASN A 406 -22.69 6.73 15.92
C ASN A 406 -21.46 7.54 15.52
N ILE A 407 -21.03 8.43 16.42
CA ILE A 407 -19.64 8.90 16.46
C ILE A 407 -18.88 7.94 17.35
N VAL A 408 -17.71 7.51 16.89
CA VAL A 408 -16.80 6.67 17.69
C VAL A 408 -15.49 7.40 17.94
N SER A 409 -14.90 7.16 19.11
CA SER A 409 -13.60 7.70 19.47
C SER A 409 -12.54 6.60 19.42
N TYR A 410 -11.41 6.92 18.82
CA TYR A 410 -10.18 6.16 18.97
C TYR A 410 -9.17 7.06 19.67
N SER A 411 -8.67 6.63 20.82
CA SER A 411 -7.82 7.51 21.63
C SER A 411 -6.48 6.86 21.93
N THR A 412 -5.43 7.68 21.89
CA THR A 412 -4.06 7.26 22.17
C THR A 412 -3.39 8.25 23.10
N GLN A 413 -2.39 7.78 23.82
CA GLN A 413 -1.54 8.59 24.68
C GLN A 413 -0.09 8.49 24.25
N LYS A 414 0.59 9.63 24.27
CA LYS A 414 2.02 9.74 24.15
C LYS A 414 2.52 10.82 25.10
N ASP A 415 3.48 10.47 25.94
CA ASP A 415 3.98 11.35 27.00
C ASP A 415 2.81 11.80 27.91
N ASN A 416 2.66 13.10 28.11
CA ASN A 416 1.58 13.72 28.88
C ASN A 416 0.43 14.24 27.98
N LYS A 417 0.31 13.77 26.73
CA LYS A 417 -0.69 14.22 25.79
C LYS A 417 -1.61 13.06 25.39
N THR A 418 -2.89 13.32 25.39
CA THR A 418 -3.91 12.39 24.87
C THR A 418 -4.42 12.94 23.55
N MET A 419 -4.41 12.09 22.51
CA MET A 419 -5.00 12.36 21.21
C MET A 419 -6.32 11.59 21.13
N ILE A 420 -7.41 12.30 20.82
CA ILE A 420 -8.74 11.72 20.66
C ILE A 420 -9.16 11.95 19.21
N GLN A 421 -9.27 10.89 18.43
CA GLN A 421 -9.83 10.91 17.09
C GLN A 421 -11.32 10.63 17.16
N LEU A 422 -12.12 11.51 16.59
CA LEU A 422 -13.56 11.35 16.45
C LEU A 422 -13.90 10.98 15.01
N LEU A 423 -14.46 9.80 14.83
CA LEU A 423 -14.84 9.26 13.52
C LEU A 423 -16.36 9.22 13.41
N ASN A 424 -16.90 9.90 12.41
CA ASN A 424 -18.34 10.13 12.27
C ASN A 424 -19.00 9.06 11.38
N PHE A 425 -19.53 8.00 12.01
CA PHE A 425 -20.31 6.94 11.34
C PHE A 425 -21.82 7.19 11.29
N THR A 426 -22.29 8.39 11.63
CA THR A 426 -23.75 8.64 11.82
C THR A 426 -24.57 8.47 10.54
N ASN A 427 -24.00 8.72 9.37
CA ASN A 427 -24.64 8.48 8.07
C ASN A 427 -23.91 7.41 7.25
N ALA A 428 -22.95 6.72 7.84
CA ALA A 428 -22.29 5.62 7.15
C ALA A 428 -23.28 4.49 6.85
N ASN A 429 -23.23 3.97 5.65
CA ASN A 429 -24.13 2.90 5.21
C ASN A 429 -23.48 1.51 5.36
N ARG A 430 -22.24 1.44 5.81
CA ARG A 430 -21.49 0.19 6.04
C ARG A 430 -20.26 0.41 6.93
N LEU A 431 -19.73 -0.70 7.47
CA LEU A 431 -18.50 -0.73 8.29
C LEU A 431 -17.30 -1.34 7.55
N THR A 432 -17.40 -1.37 6.22
CA THR A 432 -16.35 -1.93 5.37
C THR A 432 -15.85 -0.89 4.38
N TRP A 433 -14.57 -0.87 4.12
CA TRP A 433 -13.96 0.02 3.12
C TRP A 433 -14.12 -0.51 1.69
N ARG A 434 -14.39 -1.80 1.51
CA ARG A 434 -14.76 -2.41 0.22
C ARG A 434 -15.86 -3.46 0.40
N LEU A 435 -16.62 -3.73 -0.65
CA LEU A 435 -17.61 -4.81 -0.67
C LEU A 435 -16.96 -6.16 -0.98
N SER A 436 -17.51 -7.25 -0.45
CA SER A 436 -17.07 -8.59 -0.78
C SER A 436 -17.57 -9.03 -2.18
N LYS A 437 -16.91 -10.03 -2.75
CA LYS A 437 -17.40 -10.69 -3.97
C LYS A 437 -18.79 -11.30 -3.77
N LEU A 438 -19.03 -11.86 -2.58
CA LEU A 438 -20.31 -12.48 -2.22
C LEU A 438 -21.43 -11.47 -2.08
N GLU A 439 -21.15 -10.30 -1.52
CA GLU A 439 -22.15 -9.20 -1.38
C GLU A 439 -22.48 -8.55 -2.73
N ASN A 440 -21.53 -8.57 -3.65
CA ASN A 440 -21.72 -8.08 -5.00
C ASN A 440 -22.38 -9.13 -5.92
N GLY A 441 -22.49 -10.38 -5.45
CA GLY A 441 -22.85 -11.51 -6.26
C GLY A 441 -21.81 -11.72 -7.39
N GLU A 442 -21.30 -12.93 -7.55
CA GLU A 442 -20.94 -13.39 -8.89
C GLU A 442 -22.26 -13.54 -9.70
N GLU A 443 -23.19 -12.63 -9.50
CA GLU A 443 -24.49 -12.71 -10.13
C GLU A 443 -24.33 -12.54 -11.62
N LYS A 444 -24.89 -13.49 -12.32
CA LYS A 444 -25.06 -13.46 -13.77
C LYS A 444 -25.82 -12.20 -14.24
N ASP A 445 -26.48 -11.50 -13.31
CA ASP A 445 -27.22 -10.26 -13.54
C ASP A 445 -26.43 -9.05 -13.02
N LYS A 446 -25.69 -8.42 -13.93
CA LYS A 446 -24.88 -7.22 -13.66
C LYS A 446 -25.67 -6.01 -13.14
N SER A 447 -27.01 -5.98 -13.31
CA SER A 447 -27.86 -4.89 -12.82
C SER A 447 -28.00 -4.88 -11.30
N LYS A 448 -27.67 -5.98 -10.63
CA LYS A 448 -27.77 -6.15 -9.18
C LYS A 448 -26.46 -5.94 -8.43
N VAL A 449 -25.36 -5.67 -9.13
CA VAL A 449 -24.05 -5.43 -8.49
C VAL A 449 -24.13 -4.14 -7.68
N LYS A 450 -23.92 -4.26 -6.37
CA LYS A 450 -23.83 -3.10 -5.47
C LYS A 450 -22.55 -2.32 -5.73
N GLU A 451 -22.65 -1.01 -5.80
CA GLU A 451 -21.49 -0.14 -5.96
C GLU A 451 -20.74 0.06 -4.62
N ASP A 452 -19.43 0.17 -4.70
CA ASP A 452 -18.57 0.56 -3.58
C ASP A 452 -18.72 2.06 -3.29
N VAL A 453 -19.77 2.44 -2.58
CA VAL A 453 -20.05 3.83 -2.21
C VAL A 453 -20.30 3.97 -0.71
N MET A 454 -19.92 5.11 -0.18
CA MET A 454 -20.20 5.56 1.18
C MET A 454 -21.04 6.82 1.12
N ASN A 455 -22.01 6.96 2.02
CA ASN A 455 -22.76 8.19 2.16
C ASN A 455 -21.87 9.32 2.71
N GLU A 456 -22.16 10.57 2.35
CA GLU A 456 -21.55 11.72 3.02
C GLU A 456 -21.88 11.69 4.51
N PRO A 457 -20.91 11.97 5.40
CA PRO A 457 -21.17 12.08 6.83
C PRO A 457 -22.18 13.21 7.12
N ASN A 458 -23.02 13.03 8.12
CA ASN A 458 -23.84 14.13 8.60
C ASN A 458 -22.95 15.23 9.17
N LEU A 459 -23.30 16.48 8.87
CA LEU A 459 -22.68 17.62 9.53
C LEU A 459 -23.25 17.73 10.94
N TYR A 460 -22.35 17.76 11.92
CA TYR A 460 -22.73 18.04 13.30
C TYR A 460 -22.66 19.54 13.56
N THR A 461 -23.78 20.10 14.02
CA THR A 461 -23.86 21.49 14.43
C THR A 461 -23.62 21.59 15.93
N GLN A 462 -22.72 22.43 16.33
CA GLN A 462 -22.49 23.05 17.65
C GLN A 462 -23.01 22.31 18.93
N GLU A 463 -22.96 20.99 18.92
CA GLU A 463 -23.28 20.20 20.11
C GLU A 463 -22.13 20.29 21.12
N PRO A 464 -22.41 20.50 22.41
CA PRO A 464 -21.38 20.54 23.42
C PRO A 464 -20.70 19.18 23.56
N VAL A 465 -19.35 19.23 23.68
CA VAL A 465 -18.55 18.04 23.95
C VAL A 465 -18.12 18.08 25.42
N THR A 466 -18.48 17.04 26.17
CA THR A 466 -18.05 16.84 27.55
C THR A 466 -16.98 15.74 27.58
N LEU A 467 -15.82 16.06 28.11
CA LEU A 467 -14.72 15.12 28.31
C LEU A 467 -14.59 14.80 29.79
N TYR A 468 -14.67 13.53 30.14
CA TYR A 468 -14.45 13.04 31.50
C TYR A 468 -13.00 12.54 31.61
N ASP A 469 -12.16 13.34 32.27
CA ASP A 469 -10.75 12.99 32.50
C ASP A 469 -10.43 13.16 34.00
N GLU A 470 -9.80 12.16 34.58
CA GLU A 470 -9.31 12.19 35.97
C GLU A 470 -8.02 13.02 36.14
N GLY A 471 -7.47 13.50 35.04
CA GLY A 471 -6.23 14.27 35.00
C GLY A 471 -6.44 15.78 35.04
N ASN A 472 -5.37 16.51 35.24
CA ASN A 472 -5.34 17.96 35.14
C ASN A 472 -5.16 18.38 33.68
N VAL A 473 -6.26 18.42 32.91
CA VAL A 473 -6.24 18.96 31.54
C VAL A 473 -6.01 20.48 31.63
N THR A 474 -4.93 20.92 31.02
CA THR A 474 -4.56 22.35 31.02
C THR A 474 -4.87 23.05 29.70
N ARG A 475 -4.94 22.32 28.60
CA ARG A 475 -5.22 22.86 27.26
C ARG A 475 -5.87 21.81 26.38
N ILE A 476 -6.82 22.23 25.56
CA ILE A 476 -7.49 21.40 24.54
C ILE A 476 -7.31 22.08 23.19
N TRP A 477 -6.93 21.27 22.20
CA TRP A 477 -6.80 21.68 20.81
C TRP A 477 -7.68 20.82 19.94
N VAL A 478 -8.39 21.43 19.00
CA VAL A 478 -9.22 20.75 18.01
C VAL A 478 -8.66 20.99 16.62
N ALA A 479 -8.57 19.94 15.81
CA ALA A 479 -8.16 20.00 14.41
C ALA A 479 -8.99 19.02 13.60
N THR A 480 -9.27 19.38 12.34
CA THR A 480 -9.94 18.50 11.37
C THR A 480 -9.33 18.69 9.98
N PRO A 481 -9.13 17.61 9.21
CA PRO A 481 -8.66 17.73 7.83
C PRO A 481 -9.71 18.38 6.90
N ASP A 482 -10.95 18.46 7.33
CA ASP A 482 -12.06 19.02 6.55
C ASP A 482 -12.15 20.56 6.63
N ALA A 483 -11.34 21.20 7.47
CA ALA A 483 -11.32 22.65 7.61
C ALA A 483 -9.89 23.19 7.75
N LEU A 484 -9.56 24.26 7.00
CA LEU A 484 -8.29 25.00 7.05
C LEU A 484 -7.04 24.10 7.05
N GLY A 485 -7.05 23.00 6.25
CA GLY A 485 -5.93 22.06 6.15
C GLY A 485 -5.50 21.44 7.47
N GLY A 486 -6.41 21.34 8.45
CA GLY A 486 -6.12 20.74 9.74
C GLY A 486 -5.43 21.66 10.75
N ALA A 487 -5.48 22.98 10.57
CA ALA A 487 -4.89 23.91 11.54
C ALA A 487 -5.50 23.74 12.93
N PRO A 488 -4.70 23.61 14.00
CA PRO A 488 -5.21 23.40 15.34
C PRO A 488 -5.82 24.70 15.88
N GLN A 489 -6.96 24.55 16.57
CA GLN A 489 -7.61 25.66 17.28
C GLN A 489 -7.65 25.35 18.77
N GLU A 490 -7.14 26.24 19.61
CA GLU A 490 -7.25 26.11 21.06
C GLU A 490 -8.67 26.41 21.51
N VAL A 491 -9.23 25.53 22.29
CA VAL A 491 -10.59 25.66 22.83
C VAL A 491 -10.50 26.07 24.29
N LYS A 492 -11.28 27.07 24.67
CA LYS A 492 -11.52 27.41 26.08
C LYS A 492 -12.58 26.46 26.66
N PHE A 493 -12.36 25.92 27.81
CA PHE A 493 -13.21 24.95 28.50
C PHE A 493 -13.40 25.32 29.98
#